data_fb5f30e2cdadf41204a10dd1cc219562
#
_entry.id   fb5f30e2cdadf41204a10dd1cc219562
#
_cell.length_a   1.000
_cell.length_b   1.000
_cell.length_c   1.000
_cell.angle_alpha   90.00
_cell.angle_beta   90.00
_cell.angle_gamma   90.00
#
_symmetry.space_group_name_H-M   'P 1'
#
loop_
_entity.id
_entity.type
_entity.pdbx_description
1 polymer ?
#
loop_
_entity_poly.entity_id
_entity_poly.type
_entity_poly.pdbx_seq_one_letter_code
_entity_poly.pdbx_strand_id
1 'polypeptide(L)'
;MDAADGANPVDDVVFVEIDGRVVGAAGVERVVRGDGPQYQIWGTIHPDVRRRGLGTALLGWNLARARVRASREDPLVRVELATFSEDSEVGQRALLAKTGFKAVRHFFLMRRQGLDDIPDAPLPHGIEVRPVLEEHWRTILAAENEAFRDHWGHPSNGPVPFAIG
;
A
#
# COMPACT_ATOMS: atom_id res chain seq x y z
N MET A 1 14.07 -17.40 -6.36
CA MET A 1 13.11 -16.43 -5.78
C MET A 1 12.69 -15.57 -6.94
N ASP A 2 11.49 -15.84 -7.47
CA ASP A 2 11.03 -15.21 -8.70
C ASP A 2 10.81 -13.72 -8.49
N ALA A 3 11.40 -12.91 -9.37
CA ALA A 3 11.27 -11.46 -9.41
C ALA A 3 9.83 -10.95 -9.79
N ALA A 4 8.85 -11.82 -9.65
CA ALA A 4 7.45 -11.51 -9.96
C ALA A 4 6.73 -10.77 -8.83
N ASP A 5 7.20 -10.92 -7.59
CA ASP A 5 6.58 -10.32 -6.41
C ASP A 5 7.40 -9.12 -5.89
N GLY A 6 6.72 -8.02 -5.65
CA GLY A 6 7.31 -6.81 -5.13
C GLY A 6 7.79 -5.81 -6.20
N ALA A 7 8.40 -4.71 -5.77
CA ALA A 7 9.04 -3.73 -6.63
C ALA A 7 10.48 -4.16 -6.96
N ASN A 8 10.88 -4.01 -8.23
CA ASN A 8 12.29 -4.00 -8.59
C ASN A 8 12.79 -2.54 -8.54
N PRO A 9 13.62 -2.15 -7.56
CA PRO A 9 14.05 -0.76 -7.40
C PRO A 9 14.70 -0.15 -8.65
N VAL A 10 15.32 -0.98 -9.48
CA VAL A 10 16.00 -0.52 -10.71
C VAL A 10 14.97 -0.17 -11.80
N ASP A 11 13.93 -0.97 -11.94
CA ASP A 11 12.99 -0.85 -13.05
C ASP A 11 11.66 -0.20 -12.65
N ASP A 12 11.29 -0.29 -11.38
CA ASP A 12 9.95 0.07 -10.89
C ASP A 12 9.93 1.37 -10.09
N VAL A 13 11.06 2.06 -9.99
CA VAL A 13 11.18 3.35 -9.33
C VAL A 13 11.89 4.33 -10.25
N VAL A 14 11.40 5.57 -10.30
CA VAL A 14 12.06 6.68 -10.98
C VAL A 14 12.13 7.91 -10.09
N PHE A 15 13.07 8.79 -10.37
CA PHE A 15 13.15 10.09 -9.74
C PHE A 15 13.20 11.21 -10.77
N VAL A 16 12.87 12.42 -10.34
CA VAL A 16 12.96 13.65 -11.11
C VAL A 16 14.09 14.51 -10.55
N GLU A 17 14.97 14.94 -11.43
CA GLU A 17 16.07 15.82 -11.09
C GLU A 17 15.95 17.15 -11.84
N ILE A 18 16.23 18.25 -11.17
CA ILE A 18 16.33 19.59 -11.75
C ILE A 18 17.64 20.20 -11.23
N ASP A 19 18.52 20.58 -12.12
CA ASP A 19 19.83 21.20 -11.81
C ASP A 19 20.64 20.42 -10.75
N GLY A 20 20.72 19.09 -10.89
CA GLY A 20 21.46 18.21 -9.99
C GLY A 20 20.77 17.95 -8.65
N ARG A 21 19.54 18.43 -8.44
CA ARG A 21 18.75 18.20 -7.23
C ARG A 21 17.58 17.29 -7.51
N VAL A 22 17.45 16.19 -6.74
CA VAL A 22 16.27 15.34 -6.78
C VAL A 22 15.07 16.09 -6.20
N VAL A 23 14.01 16.22 -6.97
CA VAL A 23 12.82 17.00 -6.63
C VAL A 23 11.52 16.17 -6.64
N GLY A 24 11.60 14.90 -6.98
CA GLY A 24 10.46 14.00 -6.96
C GLY A 24 10.86 12.57 -7.24
N ALA A 25 9.95 11.66 -6.91
CA ALA A 25 10.10 10.25 -7.22
C ALA A 25 8.72 9.61 -7.42
N ALA A 26 8.69 8.48 -8.10
CA ALA A 26 7.49 7.67 -8.27
C ALA A 26 7.86 6.20 -8.39
N GLY A 27 6.90 5.33 -8.09
CA GLY A 27 7.13 3.89 -8.18
C GLY A 27 5.87 3.08 -8.33
N VAL A 28 6.08 1.82 -8.73
CA VAL A 28 5.05 0.79 -8.92
C VAL A 28 5.46 -0.45 -8.16
N GLU A 29 4.56 -0.95 -7.33
CA GLU A 29 4.74 -2.18 -6.57
C GLU A 29 3.61 -3.15 -6.87
N ARG A 30 3.93 -4.43 -7.03
CA ARG A 30 2.94 -5.49 -7.15
C ARG A 30 2.66 -6.07 -5.76
N VAL A 31 1.40 -6.12 -5.41
CA VAL A 31 0.92 -6.79 -4.18
C VAL A 31 -0.23 -7.72 -4.55
N VAL A 32 -0.50 -8.70 -3.70
CA VAL A 32 -1.70 -9.54 -3.82
C VAL A 32 -2.73 -8.99 -2.84
N ARG A 33 -3.92 -8.66 -3.36
CA ARG A 33 -5.06 -8.19 -2.57
C ARG A 33 -6.31 -8.95 -2.97
N GLY A 34 -7.01 -9.54 -2.00
CA GLY A 34 -8.10 -10.44 -2.34
C GLY A 34 -7.59 -11.59 -3.21
N ASP A 35 -8.24 -11.85 -4.31
CA ASP A 35 -7.96 -13.00 -5.19
C ASP A 35 -7.11 -12.63 -6.41
N GLY A 36 -6.51 -11.46 -6.45
CA GLY A 36 -5.78 -11.03 -7.62
C GLY A 36 -4.60 -10.07 -7.38
N PRO A 37 -3.78 -9.88 -8.42
CA PRO A 37 -2.68 -8.92 -8.37
C PRO A 37 -3.23 -7.49 -8.39
N GLN A 38 -2.69 -6.67 -7.50
CA GLN A 38 -2.92 -5.24 -7.47
C GLN A 38 -1.59 -4.52 -7.62
N TYR A 39 -1.52 -3.56 -8.53
CA TYR A 39 -0.37 -2.67 -8.67
C TYR A 39 -0.61 -1.41 -7.86
N GLN A 40 0.17 -1.22 -6.80
CA GLN A 40 0.17 0.01 -6.02
C GLN A 40 1.15 0.99 -6.65
N ILE A 41 0.67 2.20 -6.92
CA ILE A 41 1.50 3.29 -7.41
C ILE A 41 1.62 4.40 -6.37
N TRP A 42 2.76 5.03 -6.35
CA TRP A 42 3.01 6.18 -5.50
C TRP A 42 3.82 7.24 -6.26
N GLY A 43 3.78 8.46 -5.78
CA GLY A 43 4.61 9.54 -6.33
C GLY A 43 4.64 10.73 -5.39
N THR A 44 5.78 11.38 -5.33
CA THR A 44 5.98 12.59 -4.54
C THR A 44 6.71 13.66 -5.34
N ILE A 45 6.41 14.93 -5.07
CA ILE A 45 7.07 16.09 -5.70
C ILE A 45 7.30 17.14 -4.65
N HIS A 46 8.53 17.66 -4.62
CA HIS A 46 8.93 18.75 -3.75
C HIS A 46 7.98 19.95 -3.92
N PRO A 47 7.50 20.56 -2.82
CA PRO A 47 6.51 21.63 -2.88
C PRO A 47 6.87 22.77 -3.83
N ASP A 48 8.10 23.22 -3.84
CA ASP A 48 8.57 24.38 -4.63
C ASP A 48 8.48 24.18 -6.16
N VAL A 49 8.39 22.94 -6.62
CA VAL A 49 8.34 22.62 -8.05
C VAL A 49 7.01 22.02 -8.48
N ARG A 50 6.03 22.03 -7.59
CA ARG A 50 4.66 21.60 -7.92
C ARG A 50 4.02 22.52 -8.98
N ARG A 51 2.95 22.07 -9.63
CA ARG A 51 2.17 22.78 -10.64
C ARG A 51 2.95 23.08 -11.95
N ARG A 52 4.03 22.34 -12.20
CA ARG A 52 4.84 22.40 -13.44
C ARG A 52 4.67 21.18 -14.34
N GLY A 53 3.61 20.40 -14.17
CA GLY A 53 3.35 19.19 -14.97
C GLY A 53 4.04 17.92 -14.49
N LEU A 54 4.98 18.00 -13.52
CA LEU A 54 5.77 16.86 -13.04
C LEU A 54 4.87 15.72 -12.49
N GLY A 55 3.82 16.04 -11.75
CA GLY A 55 2.87 15.03 -11.25
C GLY A 55 2.16 14.27 -12.36
N THR A 56 1.80 14.95 -13.44
CA THR A 56 1.20 14.33 -14.62
C THR A 56 2.21 13.41 -15.31
N ALA A 57 3.45 13.84 -15.45
CA ALA A 57 4.52 13.03 -16.05
C ALA A 57 4.82 11.77 -15.23
N LEU A 58 4.97 11.89 -13.90
CA LEU A 58 5.22 10.75 -13.01
C LEU A 58 4.04 9.78 -12.99
N LEU A 59 2.80 10.28 -12.94
CA LEU A 59 1.63 9.40 -13.03
C LEU A 59 1.57 8.69 -14.40
N GLY A 60 1.88 9.38 -15.49
CA GLY A 60 1.98 8.79 -16.82
C GLY A 60 2.99 7.64 -16.87
N TRP A 61 4.16 7.84 -16.26
CA TRP A 61 5.18 6.79 -16.12
C TRP A 61 4.68 5.61 -15.29
N ASN A 62 4.09 5.86 -14.13
CA ASN A 62 3.50 4.82 -13.28
C ASN A 62 2.48 3.96 -14.05
N LEU A 63 1.57 4.61 -14.79
CA LEU A 63 0.56 3.93 -15.59
C LEU A 63 1.17 3.07 -16.71
N ALA A 64 2.19 3.59 -17.39
CA ALA A 64 2.90 2.85 -18.43
C ALA A 64 3.64 1.65 -17.83
N ARG A 65 4.34 1.83 -16.71
CA ARG A 65 5.07 0.77 -16.03
C ARG A 65 4.14 -0.31 -15.50
N ALA A 66 3.04 0.07 -14.84
CA ALA A 66 2.03 -0.87 -14.36
C ALA A 66 1.45 -1.71 -15.51
N ARG A 67 1.17 -1.11 -16.69
CA ARG A 67 0.71 -1.87 -17.87
C ARG A 67 1.72 -2.90 -18.33
N VAL A 68 3.01 -2.54 -18.39
CA VAL A 68 4.08 -3.48 -18.79
C VAL A 68 4.17 -4.64 -17.81
N ARG A 69 4.01 -4.41 -16.52
CA ARG A 69 4.01 -5.49 -15.53
C ARG A 69 2.74 -6.33 -15.61
N ALA A 70 1.59 -5.68 -15.69
CA ALA A 70 0.30 -6.35 -15.79
C ALA A 70 0.16 -7.24 -17.05
N SER A 71 0.85 -6.90 -18.15
CA SER A 71 0.86 -7.75 -19.35
C SER A 71 1.55 -9.11 -19.18
N ARG A 72 2.21 -9.34 -18.05
CA ARG A 72 2.84 -10.62 -17.70
C ARG A 72 1.95 -11.48 -16.78
N GLU A 73 0.86 -10.93 -16.30
CA GLU A 73 -0.12 -11.68 -15.52
C GLU A 73 -0.96 -12.60 -16.43
N ASP A 74 -1.60 -13.60 -15.83
CA ASP A 74 -2.57 -14.42 -16.55
C ASP A 74 -3.70 -13.52 -17.09
N PRO A 75 -4.01 -13.59 -18.40
CA PRO A 75 -5.06 -12.78 -19.00
C PRO A 75 -6.45 -12.98 -18.40
N LEU A 76 -6.69 -14.10 -17.72
CA LEU A 76 -7.95 -14.42 -17.05
C LEU A 76 -8.06 -13.80 -15.66
N VAL A 77 -6.97 -13.29 -15.11
CA VAL A 77 -6.94 -12.69 -13.77
C VAL A 77 -7.22 -11.20 -13.87
N ARG A 78 -8.16 -10.74 -13.04
CA ARG A 78 -8.44 -9.31 -12.92
C ARG A 78 -7.28 -8.59 -12.23
N VAL A 79 -6.69 -7.64 -12.91
CA VAL A 79 -5.63 -6.78 -12.37
C VAL A 79 -6.24 -5.44 -11.94
N GLU A 80 -5.88 -4.98 -10.76
CA GLU A 80 -6.28 -3.68 -10.24
C GLU A 80 -5.08 -2.74 -10.10
N LEU A 81 -5.35 -1.45 -10.25
CA LEU A 81 -4.38 -0.38 -9.99
C LEU A 81 -4.89 0.47 -8.84
N ALA A 82 -4.06 0.67 -7.82
CA ALA A 82 -4.44 1.37 -6.61
C ALA A 82 -3.39 2.41 -6.19
N THR A 83 -3.84 3.39 -5.42
CA THR A 83 -2.98 4.38 -4.76
C THR A 83 -3.69 4.95 -3.56
N PHE A 84 -2.94 5.57 -2.65
CA PHE A 84 -3.47 6.32 -1.52
C PHE A 84 -3.36 7.82 -1.78
N SER A 85 -4.28 8.59 -1.22
CA SER A 85 -4.24 10.05 -1.22
C SER A 85 -4.89 10.56 0.05
N GLU A 86 -4.29 11.56 0.68
CA GLU A 86 -4.90 12.26 1.80
C GLU A 86 -5.93 13.29 1.31
N ASP A 87 -6.92 13.60 2.15
CA ASP A 87 -7.95 14.60 1.81
C ASP A 87 -7.35 15.99 1.58
N SER A 88 -6.24 16.31 2.23
CA SER A 88 -5.48 17.54 2.05
C SER A 88 -4.79 17.65 0.68
N GLU A 89 -4.56 16.54 -0.02
CA GLU A 89 -3.84 16.48 -1.30
C GLU A 89 -4.78 16.75 -2.50
N VAL A 90 -5.44 17.90 -2.49
CA VAL A 90 -6.42 18.30 -3.52
C VAL A 90 -5.89 18.17 -4.95
N GLY A 91 -4.61 18.52 -5.16
CA GLY A 91 -3.97 18.43 -6.48
C GLY A 91 -3.79 17.01 -6.97
N GLN A 92 -3.40 16.09 -6.10
CA GLN A 92 -3.25 14.68 -6.40
C GLN A 92 -4.61 14.04 -6.68
N ARG A 93 -5.59 14.29 -5.81
CA ARG A 93 -6.96 13.78 -5.99
C ARG A 93 -7.57 14.21 -7.32
N ALA A 94 -7.41 15.48 -7.69
CA ALA A 94 -7.87 15.99 -8.98
C ALA A 94 -7.16 15.31 -10.17
N LEU A 95 -5.86 15.07 -10.06
CA LEU A 95 -5.09 14.37 -11.10
C LEU A 95 -5.53 12.91 -11.24
N LEU A 96 -5.70 12.21 -10.11
CA LEU A 96 -6.16 10.82 -10.09
C LEU A 96 -7.56 10.69 -10.67
N ALA A 97 -8.51 11.55 -10.27
CA ALA A 97 -9.87 11.56 -10.81
C ALA A 97 -9.90 11.79 -12.33
N LYS A 98 -9.05 12.69 -12.83
CA LYS A 98 -8.92 12.99 -14.25
C LYS A 98 -8.39 11.80 -15.08
N THR A 99 -7.68 10.88 -14.45
CA THR A 99 -7.13 9.67 -15.07
C THR A 99 -7.96 8.41 -14.80
N GLY A 100 -9.17 8.57 -14.25
CA GLY A 100 -10.14 7.50 -14.08
C GLY A 100 -10.10 6.77 -12.73
N PHE A 101 -9.25 7.20 -11.80
CA PHE A 101 -9.29 6.66 -10.44
C PHE A 101 -10.56 7.09 -9.70
N LYS A 102 -11.09 6.19 -8.90
CA LYS A 102 -12.26 6.42 -8.04
C LYS A 102 -11.88 6.10 -6.60
N ALA A 103 -12.36 6.92 -5.65
CA ALA A 103 -12.26 6.58 -4.24
C ALA A 103 -13.14 5.36 -3.95
N VAL A 104 -12.54 4.31 -3.41
CA VAL A 104 -13.22 3.05 -3.09
C VAL A 104 -13.26 2.77 -1.60
N ARG A 105 -12.37 3.42 -0.83
CA ARG A 105 -12.28 3.24 0.61
C ARG A 105 -11.68 4.46 1.29
N HIS A 106 -12.09 4.69 2.53
CA HIS A 106 -11.52 5.72 3.40
C HIS A 106 -10.93 5.07 4.65
N PHE A 107 -9.78 5.59 5.10
CA PHE A 107 -9.11 5.20 6.33
C PHE A 107 -9.03 6.41 7.25
N PHE A 108 -9.14 6.18 8.55
CA PHE A 108 -9.06 7.21 9.56
C PHE A 108 -7.79 7.07 10.38
N LEU A 109 -6.99 8.13 10.47
CA LEU A 109 -5.90 8.21 11.43
C LEU A 109 -6.48 8.69 12.76
N MET A 110 -6.54 7.80 13.74
CA MET A 110 -7.01 8.11 15.08
C MET A 110 -5.86 8.61 15.96
N ARG A 111 -6.06 9.72 16.64
CA ARG A 111 -5.07 10.29 17.58
C ARG A 111 -5.72 10.55 18.93
N ARG A 112 -5.00 10.23 19.99
CA ARG A 112 -5.30 10.63 21.37
C ARG A 112 -4.21 11.57 21.85
N GLN A 113 -4.60 12.68 22.45
CA GLN A 113 -3.65 13.60 23.08
C GLN A 113 -3.48 13.22 24.56
N GLY A 114 -2.23 13.10 24.98
CA GLY A 114 -1.89 12.70 26.36
C GLY A 114 -2.12 11.22 26.67
N LEU A 115 -1.50 10.78 27.73
CA LEU A 115 -1.58 9.41 28.24
C LEU A 115 -2.11 9.33 29.68
N ASP A 116 -2.43 10.48 30.28
CA ASP A 116 -2.70 10.59 31.73
C ASP A 116 -4.06 9.99 32.11
N ASP A 117 -5.06 10.05 31.22
CA ASP A 117 -6.43 9.59 31.49
C ASP A 117 -6.77 8.30 30.76
N ILE A 118 -5.83 7.38 30.60
CA ILE A 118 -6.12 6.07 30.03
C ILE A 118 -6.90 5.27 31.07
N PRO A 119 -8.15 4.87 30.75
CA PRO A 119 -8.95 4.07 31.68
C PRO A 119 -8.25 2.75 32.00
N ASP A 120 -8.29 2.33 33.25
CA ASP A 120 -7.89 0.98 33.61
C ASP A 120 -8.89 -0.01 32.95
N ALA A 121 -8.34 -0.96 32.21
CA ALA A 121 -9.09 -1.97 31.50
C ALA A 121 -8.55 -3.36 31.87
N PRO A 122 -8.97 -3.90 33.03
CA PRO A 122 -8.52 -5.22 33.47
C PRO A 122 -8.93 -6.28 32.46
N LEU A 123 -8.06 -7.26 32.25
CA LEU A 123 -8.35 -8.39 31.38
C LEU A 123 -9.52 -9.21 31.94
N PRO A 124 -10.38 -9.75 31.08
CA PRO A 124 -11.40 -10.71 31.50
C PRO A 124 -10.79 -11.92 32.20
N HIS A 125 -11.59 -12.55 33.07
CA HIS A 125 -11.14 -13.74 33.78
C HIS A 125 -10.69 -14.86 32.80
N GLY A 126 -9.54 -15.44 33.05
CA GLY A 126 -8.98 -16.52 32.24
C GLY A 126 -8.20 -16.03 30.99
N ILE A 127 -8.08 -14.71 30.77
CA ILE A 127 -7.29 -14.14 29.69
C ILE A 127 -5.96 -13.63 30.23
N GLU A 128 -4.87 -13.98 29.56
CA GLU A 128 -3.53 -13.54 29.88
C GLU A 128 -2.86 -12.92 28.64
N VAL A 129 -2.11 -11.84 28.83
CA VAL A 129 -1.19 -11.29 27.82
C VAL A 129 0.20 -11.77 28.14
N ARG A 130 0.85 -12.39 27.18
CA ARG A 130 2.19 -12.96 27.32
C ARG A 130 3.14 -12.40 26.28
N PRO A 131 4.44 -12.31 26.54
CA PRO A 131 5.45 -12.03 25.52
C PRO A 131 5.42 -13.09 24.43
N VAL A 132 5.67 -12.65 23.19
CA VAL A 132 5.76 -13.55 22.03
C VAL A 132 7.10 -14.27 22.04
N LEU A 133 7.08 -15.59 21.86
CA LEU A 133 8.25 -16.44 21.65
C LEU A 133 8.22 -17.02 20.23
N GLU A 134 9.35 -17.47 19.73
CA GLU A 134 9.48 -18.01 18.37
C GLU A 134 8.50 -19.18 18.10
N GLU A 135 8.32 -20.05 19.07
CA GLU A 135 7.38 -21.17 19.00
C GLU A 135 5.90 -20.76 18.82
N HIS A 136 5.55 -19.50 19.14
CA HIS A 136 4.19 -18.98 19.03
C HIS A 136 3.83 -18.50 17.63
N TRP A 137 4.81 -18.24 16.75
CA TRP A 137 4.57 -17.59 15.44
C TRP A 137 3.52 -18.28 14.59
N ARG A 138 3.55 -19.61 14.51
CA ARG A 138 2.57 -20.35 13.71
C ARG A 138 1.15 -20.23 14.25
N THR A 139 1.01 -20.26 15.55
CA THR A 139 -0.30 -20.12 16.23
C THR A 139 -0.83 -18.70 16.10
N ILE A 140 0.04 -17.69 16.24
CA ILE A 140 -0.32 -16.28 16.05
C ILE A 140 -0.75 -16.04 14.61
N LEU A 141 0.01 -16.51 13.63
CA LEU A 141 -0.33 -16.36 12.21
C LEU A 141 -1.68 -17.03 11.88
N ALA A 142 -1.93 -18.23 12.42
CA ALA A 142 -3.20 -18.90 12.22
C ALA A 142 -4.39 -18.12 12.81
N ALA A 143 -4.21 -17.59 14.03
CA ALA A 143 -5.22 -16.77 14.69
C ALA A 143 -5.46 -15.44 13.97
N GLU A 144 -4.40 -14.78 13.47
CA GLU A 144 -4.49 -13.56 12.68
C GLU A 144 -5.23 -13.79 11.36
N ASN A 145 -4.86 -14.83 10.60
CA ASN A 145 -5.56 -15.19 9.36
C ASN A 145 -7.04 -15.50 9.59
N GLU A 146 -7.37 -16.16 10.69
CA GLU A 146 -8.76 -16.43 11.07
C GLU A 146 -9.50 -15.14 11.41
N ALA A 147 -8.90 -14.26 12.22
CA ALA A 147 -9.50 -13.00 12.64
C ALA A 147 -9.70 -12.02 11.47
N PHE A 148 -8.82 -12.07 10.46
CA PHE A 148 -8.89 -11.20 9.29
C PHE A 148 -9.58 -11.83 8.08
N ARG A 149 -10.16 -13.02 8.21
CA ARG A 149 -10.83 -13.72 7.10
C ARG A 149 -11.87 -12.85 6.38
N ASP A 150 -12.61 -12.04 7.13
CA ASP A 150 -13.65 -11.15 6.61
C ASP A 150 -13.13 -9.75 6.31
N HIS A 151 -11.82 -9.52 6.52
CA HIS A 151 -11.24 -8.20 6.31
C HIS A 151 -11.12 -7.90 4.82
N TRP A 152 -11.43 -6.65 4.45
CA TRP A 152 -11.32 -6.20 3.06
C TRP A 152 -9.90 -6.39 2.50
N GLY A 153 -9.82 -7.02 1.34
CA GLY A 153 -8.55 -7.31 0.65
C GLY A 153 -7.80 -8.51 1.22
N HIS A 154 -8.39 -9.26 2.15
CA HIS A 154 -7.86 -10.56 2.55
C HIS A 154 -8.08 -11.57 1.41
N PRO A 155 -7.08 -12.40 1.04
CA PRO A 155 -7.25 -13.44 0.03
C PRO A 155 -8.28 -14.46 0.49
N SER A 156 -9.20 -14.86 -0.40
CA SER A 156 -10.20 -15.90 -0.09
C SER A 156 -9.58 -17.31 0.04
N ASN A 157 -8.39 -17.51 -0.51
CA ASN A 157 -7.76 -18.83 -0.65
C ASN A 157 -6.32 -18.86 -0.14
N GLY A 158 -6.10 -18.59 1.13
CA GLY A 158 -4.79 -18.85 1.73
C GLY A 158 -4.30 -17.80 2.73
N PRO A 159 -3.31 -18.19 3.55
CA PRO A 159 -2.74 -17.28 4.52
C PRO A 159 -1.95 -16.17 3.81
N VAL A 160 -2.09 -14.95 4.32
CA VAL A 160 -1.19 -13.84 3.96
C VAL A 160 0.22 -14.23 4.44
N PRO A 161 1.23 -14.28 3.57
CA PRO A 161 2.59 -14.54 4.02
C PRO A 161 3.03 -13.41 4.94
N PHE A 162 3.44 -13.75 6.15
CA PHE A 162 4.03 -12.81 7.08
C PHE A 162 5.45 -12.49 6.62
N ALA A 163 5.67 -11.29 6.13
CA ALA A 163 7.02 -10.81 5.88
C ALA A 163 7.59 -10.27 7.20
N ILE A 164 8.46 -11.07 7.84
CA ILE A 164 9.33 -10.57 8.91
C ILE A 164 10.45 -9.81 8.19
N GLY A 165 10.42 -8.47 8.25
CA GLY A 165 11.50 -7.60 7.80
C GLY A 165 12.57 -7.47 8.86
#